data_6f14979985b69e3ece75a21ea1434fb6
#
_entry.id   6f14979985b69e3ece75a21ea1434fb6
#
_cell.length_a   1.000
_cell.length_b   1.000
_cell.length_c   1.000
_cell.angle_alpha   90.00
_cell.angle_beta   90.00
_cell.angle_gamma   90.00
#
_symmetry.space_group_name_H-M   'P 1'
#
loop_
_entity.id
_entity.type
_entity.pdbx_description
1 polymer ?
#
loop_
_entity_poly.entity_id
_entity_poly.type
_entity_poly.pdbx_seq_one_letter_code
_entity_poly.pdbx_strand_id
1 'polypeptide(L)'
;PIGCAVAIKNIELMENGILENALELGPVFQEKLKTLLDLPIVGDVRGQGLMACIECVADYNEENPLALDLKVGDIIDKHCQKLGLLLRPAINMCILSPPLIINKNDIDKIVSILRQGIIQSMEELKSKDLWHS
;
A
#
# COMPACT_ATOMS: atom_id res chain seq x y z
N PRO A 1 30.92 -16.60 -7.54
CA PRO A 1 31.09 -15.85 -8.82
C PRO A 1 29.75 -15.42 -9.41
N ILE A 2 28.71 -16.28 -9.46
CA ILE A 2 27.41 -15.96 -10.07
C ILE A 2 26.72 -14.82 -9.31
N GLY A 3 26.66 -14.89 -7.98
CA GLY A 3 26.05 -13.83 -7.16
C GLY A 3 26.74 -12.48 -7.34
N CYS A 4 28.05 -12.45 -7.48
CA CYS A 4 28.79 -11.22 -7.73
C CYS A 4 28.46 -10.61 -9.11
N ALA A 5 28.36 -11.47 -10.15
CA ALA A 5 27.98 -11.02 -11.49
C ALA A 5 26.57 -10.43 -11.53
N VAL A 6 25.61 -11.06 -10.85
CA VAL A 6 24.24 -10.55 -10.71
C VAL A 6 24.23 -9.21 -9.96
N ALA A 7 24.98 -9.10 -8.86
CA ALA A 7 25.07 -7.86 -8.09
C ALA A 7 25.64 -6.70 -8.91
N ILE A 8 26.72 -6.94 -9.65
CA ILE A 8 27.31 -5.92 -10.54
C ILE A 8 26.27 -5.47 -11.58
N LYS A 9 25.58 -6.42 -12.22
CA LYS A 9 24.55 -6.07 -13.22
C LYS A 9 23.38 -5.29 -12.63
N ASN A 10 22.99 -5.62 -11.41
CA ASN A 10 21.93 -4.87 -10.71
C ASN A 10 22.35 -3.42 -10.40
N ILE A 11 23.60 -3.21 -9.97
CA ILE A 11 24.15 -1.86 -9.74
C ILE A 11 24.16 -1.07 -11.05
N GLU A 12 24.68 -1.67 -12.14
CA GLU A 12 24.67 -1.03 -13.47
C GLU A 12 23.25 -0.60 -13.90
N LEU A 13 22.24 -1.45 -13.68
CA LEU A 13 20.85 -1.12 -13.99
C LEU A 13 20.34 0.05 -13.14
N MET A 14 20.68 0.08 -11.86
CA MET A 14 20.30 1.18 -10.97
C MET A 14 20.92 2.51 -11.41
N GLU A 15 22.20 2.50 -11.78
CA GLU A 15 22.93 3.68 -12.28
C GLU A 15 22.43 4.15 -13.66
N ASN A 16 21.81 3.26 -14.43
CA ASN A 16 21.27 3.55 -15.77
C ASN A 16 19.78 3.90 -15.77
N GLY A 17 19.35 4.78 -14.86
CA GLY A 17 18.04 5.44 -14.88
C GLY A 17 16.99 4.85 -13.95
N ILE A 18 17.19 3.64 -13.38
CA ILE A 18 16.21 3.06 -12.43
C ILE A 18 16.13 3.89 -11.15
N LEU A 19 17.26 4.37 -10.63
CA LEU A 19 17.29 5.19 -9.45
C LEU A 19 16.63 6.56 -9.71
N GLU A 20 16.91 7.17 -10.86
CA GLU A 20 16.27 8.43 -11.27
C GLU A 20 14.76 8.29 -11.40
N ASN A 21 14.27 7.20 -12.01
CA ASN A 21 12.86 6.90 -12.09
C ASN A 21 12.20 6.82 -10.69
N ALA A 22 12.85 6.14 -9.75
CA ALA A 22 12.36 6.03 -8.37
C ALA A 22 12.34 7.38 -7.64
N LEU A 23 13.35 8.24 -7.88
CA LEU A 23 13.44 9.58 -7.30
C LEU A 23 12.34 10.50 -7.88
N GLU A 24 12.05 10.41 -9.18
CA GLU A 24 11.00 11.20 -9.84
C GLU A 24 9.61 10.76 -9.40
N LEU A 25 9.36 9.44 -9.37
CA LEU A 25 8.04 8.90 -9.11
C LEU A 25 7.69 8.79 -7.62
N GLY A 26 8.67 8.78 -6.75
CA GLY A 26 8.47 8.70 -5.30
C GLY A 26 7.50 9.75 -4.76
N PRO A 27 7.72 11.05 -4.99
CA PRO A 27 6.80 12.09 -4.55
C PRO A 27 5.38 11.92 -5.12
N VAL A 28 5.27 11.58 -6.40
CA VAL A 28 3.97 11.32 -7.06
C VAL A 28 3.22 10.17 -6.40
N PHE A 29 3.94 9.08 -6.09
CA PHE A 29 3.37 7.92 -5.41
C PHE A 29 2.85 8.28 -4.02
N GLN A 30 3.65 8.99 -3.22
CA GLN A 30 3.26 9.43 -1.88
C GLN A 30 2.04 10.36 -1.90
N GLU A 31 2.01 11.32 -2.82
CA GLU A 31 0.90 12.26 -2.96
C GLU A 31 -0.40 11.56 -3.35
N LYS A 32 -0.32 10.64 -4.31
CA LYS A 32 -1.51 9.88 -4.74
C LYS A 32 -2.02 8.93 -3.65
N LEU A 33 -1.14 8.29 -2.88
CA LEU A 33 -1.56 7.46 -1.75
C LEU A 33 -2.27 8.27 -0.66
N LYS A 34 -1.85 9.51 -0.40
CA LYS A 34 -2.51 10.39 0.57
C LYS A 34 -3.98 10.71 0.23
N THR A 35 -4.39 10.54 -1.04
CA THR A 35 -5.81 10.67 -1.39
C THR A 35 -6.69 9.61 -0.72
N LEU A 36 -6.12 8.54 -0.18
CA LEU A 36 -6.84 7.49 0.55
C LEU A 36 -7.22 7.91 1.98
N LEU A 37 -6.66 9.01 2.49
CA LEU A 37 -7.03 9.58 3.80
C LEU A 37 -8.48 10.07 3.88
N ASP A 38 -9.18 10.19 2.74
CA ASP A 38 -10.61 10.48 2.70
C ASP A 38 -11.49 9.27 3.07
N LEU A 39 -10.91 8.07 3.16
CA LEU A 39 -11.60 6.85 3.56
C LEU A 39 -11.63 6.73 5.10
N PRO A 40 -12.82 6.57 5.72
CA PRO A 40 -12.94 6.65 7.18
C PRO A 40 -12.09 5.64 7.97
N ILE A 41 -11.77 4.49 7.37
CA ILE A 41 -10.95 3.45 8.02
C ILE A 41 -9.45 3.74 7.92
N VAL A 42 -9.02 4.66 7.06
CA VAL A 42 -7.60 5.00 6.87
C VAL A 42 -7.20 6.07 7.89
N GLY A 43 -6.35 5.69 8.84
CA GLY A 43 -5.86 6.60 9.89
C GLY A 43 -4.60 7.36 9.51
N ASP A 44 -3.71 6.70 8.75
CA ASP A 44 -2.43 7.32 8.34
C ASP A 44 -1.92 6.74 7.01
N VAL A 45 -1.23 7.58 6.26
CA VAL A 45 -0.51 7.20 5.04
C VAL A 45 0.88 7.83 5.10
N ARG A 46 1.89 6.99 5.29
CA ARG A 46 3.28 7.42 5.45
C ARG A 46 4.23 6.61 4.57
N GLY A 47 5.36 7.19 4.25
CA GLY A 47 6.40 6.51 3.47
C GLY A 47 7.43 7.47 2.92
N GLN A 48 8.36 6.90 2.15
CA GLN A 48 9.40 7.65 1.47
C GLN A 48 9.72 6.99 0.11
N GLY A 49 9.83 7.79 -0.93
CA GLY A 49 10.05 7.28 -2.28
C GLY A 49 8.92 6.34 -2.70
N LEU A 50 9.27 5.15 -3.16
CA LEU A 50 8.32 4.11 -3.57
C LEU A 50 7.98 3.12 -2.45
N MET A 51 8.40 3.37 -1.21
CA MET A 51 7.96 2.60 -0.04
C MET A 51 6.88 3.36 0.70
N ALA A 52 5.77 2.69 1.00
CA ALA A 52 4.65 3.30 1.72
C ALA A 52 3.96 2.32 2.65
N CYS A 53 3.28 2.87 3.64
CA CYS A 53 2.43 2.16 4.57
C CYS A 53 1.10 2.90 4.68
N ILE A 54 0.01 2.18 4.54
CA ILE A 54 -1.34 2.64 4.85
C ILE A 54 -1.72 1.97 6.16
N GLU A 55 -2.03 2.75 7.18
CA GLU A 55 -2.47 2.26 8.48
C GLU A 55 -3.97 2.48 8.63
N CYS A 56 -4.67 1.40 8.92
CA CYS A 56 -6.11 1.42 9.11
C CYS A 56 -6.45 1.38 10.60
N VAL A 57 -7.44 2.16 10.98
CA VAL A 57 -7.96 2.24 12.34
C VAL A 57 -9.46 1.92 12.31
N ALA A 58 -9.99 1.31 13.36
CA ALA A 58 -11.42 1.05 13.42
C ALA A 58 -12.21 2.33 13.75
N ASP A 59 -11.61 3.24 14.53
CA ASP A 59 -12.14 4.57 14.78
C ASP A 59 -10.98 5.57 14.79
N TYR A 60 -11.15 6.68 14.09
CA TYR A 60 -10.14 7.74 14.04
C TYR A 60 -9.93 8.46 15.38
N ASN A 61 -10.93 8.43 16.25
CA ASN A 61 -10.93 9.14 17.54
C ASN A 61 -10.58 8.27 18.74
N GLU A 62 -10.61 6.96 18.61
CA GLU A 62 -10.28 6.02 19.67
C GLU A 62 -9.27 5.00 19.17
N GLU A 63 -8.19 4.78 19.94
CA GLU A 63 -7.34 3.61 19.76
C GLU A 63 -8.20 2.36 20.01
N ASN A 64 -8.84 1.85 18.95
CA ASN A 64 -9.72 0.70 19.07
C ASN A 64 -8.90 -0.59 18.94
N PRO A 65 -8.72 -1.36 20.02
CA PRO A 65 -8.00 -2.64 19.99
C PRO A 65 -8.57 -3.63 18.98
N LEU A 66 -9.86 -3.56 18.66
CA LEU A 66 -10.52 -4.39 17.65
C LEU A 66 -9.86 -4.29 16.28
N ALA A 67 -9.30 -3.12 15.91
CA ALA A 67 -8.61 -2.97 14.64
C ALA A 67 -7.37 -3.87 14.54
N LEU A 68 -6.66 -4.09 15.62
CA LEU A 68 -5.49 -4.96 15.69
C LEU A 68 -5.89 -6.44 15.63
N ASP A 69 -6.90 -6.84 16.38
CA ASP A 69 -7.37 -8.23 16.46
C ASP A 69 -8.03 -8.69 15.15
N LEU A 70 -8.72 -7.79 14.46
CA LEU A 70 -9.38 -8.05 13.18
C LEU A 70 -8.40 -8.24 12.02
N LYS A 71 -7.14 -7.85 12.19
CA LYS A 71 -6.15 -7.92 11.10
C LYS A 71 -6.68 -7.30 9.81
N VAL A 72 -7.10 -6.06 9.90
CA VAL A 72 -7.74 -5.32 8.78
C VAL A 72 -6.87 -5.33 7.52
N GLY A 73 -5.55 -5.28 7.68
CA GLY A 73 -4.60 -5.40 6.57
C GLY A 73 -4.77 -6.69 5.76
N ASP A 74 -5.01 -7.83 6.42
CA ASP A 74 -5.24 -9.12 5.74
C ASP A 74 -6.57 -9.13 4.96
N ILE A 75 -7.60 -8.43 5.48
CA ILE A 75 -8.90 -8.32 4.79
C ILE A 75 -8.73 -7.46 3.53
N ILE A 76 -8.05 -6.31 3.64
CA ILE A 76 -7.77 -5.43 2.51
C ILE A 76 -6.92 -6.16 1.45
N ASP A 77 -5.88 -6.88 1.87
CA ASP A 77 -5.04 -7.65 0.95
C ASP A 77 -5.85 -8.68 0.16
N LYS A 78 -6.76 -9.41 0.81
CA LYS A 78 -7.64 -10.37 0.12
C LYS A 78 -8.51 -9.73 -0.96
N HIS A 79 -9.06 -8.54 -0.70
CA HIS A 79 -9.84 -7.81 -1.71
C HIS A 79 -8.93 -7.28 -2.82
N CYS A 80 -7.77 -6.72 -2.49
CA CYS A 80 -6.79 -6.24 -3.46
C CYS A 80 -6.24 -7.36 -4.36
N GLN A 81 -6.00 -8.56 -3.82
CA GLN A 81 -5.56 -9.72 -4.59
C GLN A 81 -6.58 -10.11 -5.67
N LYS A 82 -7.87 -10.08 -5.37
CA LYS A 82 -8.94 -10.34 -6.35
C LYS A 82 -8.93 -9.33 -7.50
N LEU A 83 -8.44 -8.13 -7.24
CA LEU A 83 -8.31 -7.03 -8.19
C LEU A 83 -6.94 -6.99 -8.89
N GLY A 84 -6.03 -7.91 -8.54
CA GLY A 84 -4.72 -8.06 -9.16
C GLY A 84 -3.58 -7.30 -8.48
N LEU A 85 -3.74 -6.86 -7.22
CA LEU A 85 -2.70 -6.21 -6.44
C LEU A 85 -2.35 -7.05 -5.21
N LEU A 86 -1.08 -7.40 -5.06
CA LEU A 86 -0.54 -8.02 -3.85
C LEU A 86 0.00 -6.95 -2.91
N LEU A 87 -0.41 -7.02 -1.66
CA LEU A 87 0.08 -6.18 -0.58
C LEU A 87 0.92 -7.03 0.39
N ARG A 88 1.61 -6.35 1.28
CA ARG A 88 2.20 -6.98 2.45
C ARG A 88 1.42 -6.53 3.69
N PRO A 89 0.40 -7.30 4.11
CA PRO A 89 -0.34 -6.96 5.30
C PRO A 89 0.50 -7.14 6.56
N ALA A 90 0.30 -6.26 7.54
CA ALA A 90 0.89 -6.36 8.87
C ALA A 90 -0.13 -5.85 9.89
N ILE A 91 -0.95 -6.76 10.43
CA ILE A 91 -2.03 -6.46 11.37
C ILE A 91 -3.05 -5.51 10.75
N ASN A 92 -2.99 -4.21 11.07
CA ASN A 92 -3.85 -3.15 10.55
C ASN A 92 -3.18 -2.32 9.44
N MET A 93 -2.00 -2.71 9.01
CA MET A 93 -1.20 -1.99 8.01
C MET A 93 -1.16 -2.72 6.68
N CYS A 94 -1.12 -1.95 5.60
CA CYS A 94 -0.84 -2.40 4.25
C CYS A 94 0.46 -1.76 3.77
N ILE A 95 1.51 -2.58 3.65
CA ILE A 95 2.83 -2.12 3.23
C ILE A 95 2.95 -2.30 1.72
N LEU A 96 3.45 -1.26 1.04
CA LEU A 96 3.71 -1.23 -0.38
C LEU A 96 5.19 -0.98 -0.65
N SER A 97 5.72 -1.72 -1.61
CA SER A 97 7.08 -1.58 -2.07
C SER A 97 7.15 -2.09 -3.52
N PRO A 98 6.55 -1.34 -4.46
CA PRO A 98 6.53 -1.75 -5.86
C PRO A 98 7.94 -1.74 -6.46
N PRO A 99 8.16 -2.46 -7.58
CA PRO A 99 9.42 -2.43 -8.30
C PRO A 99 9.82 -1.02 -8.70
N LEU A 100 11.12 -0.70 -8.68
CA LEU A 100 11.62 0.64 -9.00
C LEU A 100 11.40 1.06 -10.47
N ILE A 101 10.99 0.12 -11.32
CA ILE A 101 10.70 0.33 -12.75
C ILE A 101 9.26 0.68 -13.07
N ILE A 102 8.40 0.90 -12.04
CA ILE A 102 7.01 1.28 -12.28
C ILE A 102 6.92 2.63 -13.01
N ASN A 103 5.78 2.85 -13.62
CA ASN A 103 5.45 4.12 -14.30
C ASN A 103 4.22 4.79 -13.65
N LYS A 104 3.85 5.99 -14.13
CA LYS A 104 2.70 6.74 -13.60
C LYS A 104 1.38 5.99 -13.72
N ASN A 105 1.17 5.24 -14.80
CA ASN A 105 -0.04 4.43 -14.98
C ASN A 105 -0.12 3.29 -13.96
N ASP A 106 1.02 2.70 -13.60
CA ASP A 106 1.06 1.66 -12.56
C ASP A 106 0.70 2.24 -11.19
N ILE A 107 1.18 3.45 -10.88
CA ILE A 107 0.82 4.17 -9.66
C ILE A 107 -0.70 4.41 -9.61
N ASP A 108 -1.29 4.87 -10.71
CA ASP A 108 -2.73 5.11 -10.79
C ASP A 108 -3.54 3.83 -10.57
N LYS A 109 -3.09 2.72 -11.17
CA LYS A 109 -3.73 1.40 -10.95
C LYS A 109 -3.61 0.95 -9.50
N ILE A 110 -2.42 1.06 -8.90
CA ILE A 110 -2.20 0.69 -7.50
C ILE A 110 -3.17 1.45 -6.60
N VAL A 111 -3.24 2.77 -6.72
CA VAL A 111 -4.11 3.60 -5.89
C VAL A 111 -5.59 3.30 -6.13
N SER A 112 -6.00 3.08 -7.38
CA SER A 112 -7.37 2.71 -7.73
C SER A 112 -7.78 1.37 -7.12
N ILE A 113 -6.92 0.35 -7.22
CA ILE A 113 -7.18 -0.98 -6.64
C ILE A 113 -7.21 -0.91 -5.11
N LEU A 114 -6.28 -0.18 -4.50
CA LEU A 114 -6.28 0.03 -3.06
C LEU A 114 -7.58 0.66 -2.57
N ARG A 115 -8.03 1.73 -3.23
CA ARG A 115 -9.29 2.40 -2.90
C ARG A 115 -10.46 1.42 -2.96
N GLN A 116 -10.57 0.64 -4.03
CA GLN A 116 -11.63 -0.37 -4.16
C GLN A 116 -11.52 -1.47 -3.08
N GLY A 117 -10.32 -1.98 -2.85
CA GLY A 117 -10.08 -3.01 -1.84
C GLY A 117 -10.42 -2.54 -0.44
N ILE A 118 -10.08 -1.29 -0.08
CA ILE A 118 -10.42 -0.69 1.21
C ILE A 118 -11.94 -0.51 1.34
N ILE A 119 -12.61 0.00 0.31
CA ILE A 119 -14.09 0.17 0.32
C ILE A 119 -14.78 -1.17 0.51
N GLN A 120 -14.39 -2.20 -0.25
CA GLN A 120 -14.95 -3.56 -0.10
C GLN A 120 -14.69 -4.14 1.30
N SER A 121 -13.53 -3.85 1.87
CA SER A 121 -13.20 -4.27 3.24
C SER A 121 -14.07 -3.56 4.29
N MET A 122 -14.35 -2.28 4.11
CA MET A 122 -15.28 -1.54 4.96
C MET A 122 -16.70 -2.12 4.90
N GLU A 123 -17.17 -2.46 3.70
CA GLU A 123 -18.48 -3.11 3.51
C GLU A 123 -18.53 -4.49 4.18
N GLU A 124 -17.47 -5.29 4.04
CA GLU A 124 -17.36 -6.59 4.71
C GLU A 124 -17.41 -6.45 6.23
N LEU A 125 -16.64 -5.51 6.79
CA LEU A 125 -16.59 -5.25 8.23
C LEU A 125 -17.94 -4.77 8.78
N LYS A 126 -18.61 -3.85 8.06
CA LYS A 126 -19.97 -3.39 8.42
C LYS A 126 -20.98 -4.53 8.37
N SER A 127 -20.93 -5.39 7.36
CA SER A 127 -21.86 -6.52 7.22
C SER A 127 -21.72 -7.55 8.35
N LYS A 128 -20.54 -7.60 8.98
CA LYS A 128 -20.23 -8.49 10.12
C LYS A 128 -20.40 -7.81 11.48
N ASP A 129 -20.86 -6.57 11.53
CA ASP A 129 -21.00 -5.76 12.75
C ASP A 129 -19.67 -5.57 13.51
N LEU A 130 -18.56 -5.54 12.76
CA LEU A 130 -17.21 -5.43 13.30
C LEU A 130 -16.62 -4.02 13.18
N TRP A 131 -17.28 -3.15 12.44
CA TRP A 131 -16.87 -1.75 12.25
C TRP A 131 -18.10 -0.86 12.02
N HIS A 132 -18.14 0.25 12.73
CA HIS A 132 -19.18 1.28 12.62
C HIS A 132 -18.50 2.61 12.26
N SER A 133 -18.96 3.27 11.21
CA SER A 133 -18.47 4.59 10.76
C SER A 133 -19.31 5.70 11.34
#